data_45997473233ae75ad7aa92d02d5f0d66
#
_entry.id   45997473233ae75ad7aa92d02d5f0d66
#
_cell.length_a   1.000
_cell.length_b   1.000
_cell.length_c   1.000
_cell.angle_alpha   90.00
_cell.angle_beta   90.00
_cell.angle_gamma   90.00
#
_symmetry.space_group_name_H-M   'P 1'
#
loop_
_entity.id
_entity.type
_entity.pdbx_description
1 polymer ?
#
loop_
_entity_poly.entity_id
_entity_poly.type
_entity_poly.pdbx_seq_one_letter_code
_entity_poly.pdbx_strand_id
1 'polypeptide(L)'
;RTNIYYAKKFYLLYSQYLKVVPQPVGQLQDGKVPQPVAESSKPVPQPVGQLEEMLFSIPWGHHRYLMDRYSKEPAKALFYVRKTMEEGWSRDTLLNFMDNGLYEREGKALTNFTRTLPETTSDLAQELTKDPYNFAFTGITQPYNEHILKDALLANISQFLLELGTGFAYIGKEYRLQIGQKEKFIDLLFYNLNLSCYVVIEVKIGE
;
A
#
# COMPACT_ATOMS: atom_id res chain seq x y z
N ARG A 1 28.12 17.00 -0.99
CA ARG A 1 27.07 18.06 -0.79
C ARG A 1 25.66 17.52 -0.96
N THR A 2 25.38 16.66 -1.93
CA THR A 2 24.04 16.11 -2.21
C THR A 2 23.48 15.26 -1.06
N ASN A 3 24.30 14.44 -0.41
CA ASN A 3 23.83 13.57 0.67
C ASN A 3 23.40 14.34 1.93
N ILE A 4 24.10 15.42 2.27
CA ILE A 4 23.71 16.30 3.41
C ILE A 4 22.39 17.00 3.13
N TYR A 5 22.16 17.42 1.89
CA TYR A 5 20.90 18.03 1.47
C TYR A 5 19.71 17.08 1.67
N TYR A 6 19.84 15.84 1.20
CA TYR A 6 18.77 14.85 1.38
C TYR A 6 18.63 14.36 2.83
N ALA A 7 19.73 14.29 3.60
CA ALA A 7 19.65 13.99 5.04
C ALA A 7 18.84 15.05 5.79
N LYS A 8 19.04 16.35 5.46
CA LYS A 8 18.22 17.43 6.00
C LYS A 8 16.75 17.31 5.58
N LYS A 9 16.47 17.02 4.31
CA LYS A 9 15.10 16.80 3.82
C LYS A 9 14.41 15.64 4.54
N PHE A 10 15.11 14.52 4.73
CA PHE A 10 14.63 13.36 5.46
C PHE A 10 14.24 13.71 6.90
N TYR A 11 15.14 14.39 7.59
CA TYR A 11 14.86 14.85 8.95
C TYR A 11 13.64 15.78 9.01
N LEU A 12 13.57 16.78 8.13
CA LEU A 12 12.45 17.73 8.11
C LEU A 12 11.12 17.05 7.78
N LEU A 13 11.12 16.03 6.91
CA LEU A 13 9.91 15.32 6.50
C LEU A 13 9.38 14.39 7.60
N TYR A 14 10.27 13.71 8.32
CA TYR A 14 9.88 12.65 9.25
C TYR A 14 10.09 12.99 10.74
N SER A 15 10.77 14.09 11.09
CA SER A 15 11.14 14.41 12.47
C SER A 15 9.96 14.56 13.44
N GLN A 16 8.81 15.01 12.94
CA GLN A 16 7.58 15.10 13.75
C GLN A 16 7.05 13.72 14.19
N TYR A 17 7.42 12.67 13.48
CA TYR A 17 7.04 11.29 13.77
C TYR A 17 8.15 10.52 14.49
N LEU A 18 9.41 10.93 14.29
CA LEU A 18 10.57 10.43 15.02
C LEU A 18 10.67 11.24 16.31
N LYS A 19 10.04 10.77 17.38
CA LYS A 19 10.28 11.34 18.70
C LYS A 19 11.72 11.02 19.09
N VAL A 20 12.63 11.90 18.75
CA VAL A 20 13.96 11.90 19.35
C VAL A 20 13.73 12.19 20.83
N VAL A 21 13.71 11.15 21.64
CA VAL A 21 13.86 11.31 23.08
C VAL A 21 15.26 11.89 23.25
N PRO A 22 15.43 13.14 23.72
CA PRO A 22 16.75 13.65 24.03
C PRO A 22 17.33 12.67 25.07
N GLN A 23 18.37 11.92 24.70
CA GLN A 23 19.14 11.24 25.74
C GLN A 23 19.63 12.35 26.65
N PRO A 24 19.37 12.28 27.98
CA PRO A 24 19.95 13.22 28.89
C PRO A 24 21.46 13.07 28.72
N VAL A 25 22.10 14.09 28.18
CA VAL A 25 23.55 14.20 28.22
C VAL A 25 23.88 14.32 29.69
N GLY A 26 24.20 13.17 30.27
CA GLY A 26 24.64 13.13 31.67
C GLY A 26 25.86 14.03 31.79
N GLN A 27 25.71 15.17 32.44
CA GLN A 27 26.85 15.90 32.90
C GLN A 27 27.65 14.93 33.78
N LEU A 28 28.85 14.59 33.35
CA LEU A 28 29.83 13.88 34.11
C LEU A 28 30.19 14.76 35.34
N GLN A 29 29.43 14.63 36.38
CA GLN A 29 29.84 15.07 37.70
C GLN A 29 30.34 13.86 38.48
N ASP A 30 31.64 13.91 38.72
CA ASP A 30 32.40 13.18 39.73
C ASP A 30 31.92 11.80 40.22
N GLY A 31 32.51 10.76 39.64
CA GLY A 31 33.11 9.62 40.38
C GLY A 31 32.18 8.69 41.17
N LYS A 32 30.85 8.65 40.99
CA LYS A 32 29.99 7.62 41.57
C LYS A 32 29.10 6.98 40.55
N VAL A 33 29.36 5.71 40.24
CA VAL A 33 28.49 4.86 39.45
C VAL A 33 27.20 4.62 40.25
N PRO A 34 26.01 5.08 39.79
CA PRO A 34 24.76 4.70 40.43
C PRO A 34 24.44 3.24 40.09
N GLN A 35 24.18 2.42 41.11
CA GLN A 35 23.60 1.11 40.90
C GLN A 35 22.19 1.24 40.30
N PRO A 36 21.79 0.34 39.35
CA PRO A 36 20.47 0.37 38.78
C PRO A 36 19.43 -0.01 39.83
N VAL A 37 18.63 0.96 40.25
CA VAL A 37 17.40 0.72 40.99
C VAL A 37 16.38 0.12 40.00
N ALA A 38 15.94 -1.10 40.25
CA ALA A 38 14.89 -1.75 39.54
C ALA A 38 13.55 -1.07 39.89
N GLU A 39 13.18 -0.04 39.13
CA GLU A 39 11.81 0.45 39.13
C GLU A 39 11.03 -0.30 38.09
N SER A 40 9.95 -0.94 38.52
CA SER A 40 8.94 -1.63 37.73
C SER A 40 8.26 -0.63 36.78
N SER A 41 8.83 -0.43 35.60
CA SER A 41 8.16 0.33 34.54
C SER A 41 7.26 -0.59 33.77
N LYS A 42 5.95 -0.30 33.82
CA LYS A 42 4.94 -0.85 32.87
C LYS A 42 5.45 -0.67 31.45
N PRO A 43 5.28 -1.68 30.56
CA PRO A 43 5.70 -1.51 29.17
C PRO A 43 4.92 -0.36 28.55
N VAL A 44 5.63 0.69 28.20
CA VAL A 44 5.09 1.78 27.38
C VAL A 44 4.82 1.22 25.99
N PRO A 45 3.63 1.42 25.40
CA PRO A 45 3.37 0.99 24.03
C PRO A 45 4.42 1.60 23.11
N GLN A 46 5.09 0.78 22.31
CA GLN A 46 6.16 1.18 21.41
C GLN A 46 5.62 1.51 20.00
N PRO A 47 5.11 2.70 19.72
CA PRO A 47 4.85 3.10 18.32
C PRO A 47 6.11 3.66 17.65
N VAL A 48 7.11 4.09 18.39
CA VAL A 48 8.28 4.80 17.84
C VAL A 48 9.26 3.84 17.17
N GLY A 49 9.52 2.67 17.75
CA GLY A 49 10.44 1.69 17.18
C GLY A 49 9.95 1.10 15.85
N GLN A 50 8.65 0.88 15.70
CA GLN A 50 8.06 0.35 14.47
C GLN A 50 8.17 1.35 13.31
N LEU A 51 8.02 2.64 13.57
CA LEU A 51 8.14 3.66 12.53
C LEU A 51 9.59 3.84 12.07
N GLU A 52 10.54 3.81 12.99
CA GLU A 52 11.96 3.88 12.66
C GLU A 52 12.36 2.66 11.83
N GLU A 53 11.98 1.46 12.24
CA GLU A 53 12.22 0.23 11.49
C GLU A 53 11.64 0.32 10.08
N MET A 54 10.39 0.78 9.94
CA MET A 54 9.74 0.99 8.66
C MET A 54 10.50 1.99 7.78
N LEU A 55 10.92 3.14 8.32
CA LEU A 55 11.65 4.15 7.57
C LEU A 55 13.02 3.65 7.08
N PHE A 56 13.68 2.80 7.86
CA PHE A 56 15.00 2.26 7.48
C PHE A 56 14.92 0.94 6.69
N SER A 57 13.72 0.36 6.52
CA SER A 57 13.54 -0.89 5.77
C SER A 57 13.59 -0.70 4.25
N ILE A 58 13.30 0.51 3.74
CA ILE A 58 13.31 0.77 2.30
C ILE A 58 14.61 1.44 1.83
N PRO A 59 15.05 1.21 0.58
CA PRO A 59 16.29 1.77 0.07
C PRO A 59 16.29 3.30 0.06
N TRP A 60 17.44 3.92 0.34
CA TRP A 60 17.62 5.38 0.33
C TRP A 60 17.18 6.04 -0.99
N GLY A 61 17.33 5.34 -2.11
CA GLY A 61 16.88 5.82 -3.41
C GLY A 61 15.37 6.09 -3.46
N HIS A 62 14.55 5.27 -2.80
CA HIS A 62 13.11 5.48 -2.69
C HIS A 62 12.78 6.74 -1.90
N HIS A 63 13.45 6.93 -0.75
CA HIS A 63 13.28 8.14 0.05
C HIS A 63 13.57 9.42 -0.71
N ARG A 64 14.55 9.42 -1.62
CA ARG A 64 14.87 10.61 -2.42
C ARG A 64 13.67 11.06 -3.25
N TYR A 65 12.98 10.13 -3.92
CA TYR A 65 11.77 10.45 -4.70
C TYR A 65 10.63 10.93 -3.81
N LEU A 66 10.43 10.28 -2.66
CA LEU A 66 9.40 10.68 -1.69
C LEU A 66 9.66 12.09 -1.16
N MET A 67 10.91 12.40 -0.79
CA MET A 67 11.31 13.73 -0.32
C MET A 67 11.19 14.81 -1.38
N ASP A 68 11.44 14.49 -2.64
CA ASP A 68 11.32 15.47 -3.72
C ASP A 68 9.86 15.78 -4.04
N ARG A 69 8.98 14.77 -3.96
CA ARG A 69 7.57 14.92 -4.33
C ARG A 69 6.68 15.35 -3.17
N TYR A 70 6.90 14.78 -1.99
CA TYR A 70 6.02 14.94 -0.82
C TYR A 70 6.67 15.68 0.35
N SER A 71 7.57 16.62 0.08
CA SER A 71 8.30 17.38 1.11
C SER A 71 7.41 18.11 2.12
N LYS A 72 6.17 18.40 1.75
CA LYS A 72 5.15 19.07 2.59
C LYS A 72 3.98 18.16 2.97
N GLU A 73 4.01 16.91 2.56
CA GLU A 73 2.93 15.96 2.76
C GLU A 73 3.45 14.66 3.41
N PRO A 74 3.91 14.75 4.68
CA PRO A 74 4.57 13.61 5.32
C PRO A 74 3.67 12.39 5.49
N ALA A 75 2.36 12.56 5.62
CA ALA A 75 1.41 11.45 5.67
C ALA A 75 1.41 10.64 4.38
N LYS A 76 1.44 11.31 3.21
CA LYS A 76 1.59 10.64 1.91
C LYS A 76 2.93 9.92 1.78
N ALA A 77 4.01 10.60 2.20
CA ALA A 77 5.34 9.98 2.17
C ALA A 77 5.37 8.70 3.01
N LEU A 78 4.83 8.72 4.23
CA LEU A 78 4.75 7.55 5.11
C LEU A 78 3.86 6.43 4.54
N PHE A 79 2.76 6.77 3.89
CA PHE A 79 1.92 5.79 3.19
C PHE A 79 2.74 5.02 2.14
N TYR A 80 3.47 5.73 1.29
CA TYR A 80 4.30 5.08 0.26
C TYR A 80 5.50 4.33 0.85
N VAL A 81 6.07 4.78 1.98
CA VAL A 81 7.10 4.03 2.71
C VAL A 81 6.53 2.69 3.17
N ARG A 82 5.38 2.72 3.86
CA ARG A 82 4.69 1.52 4.34
C ARG A 82 4.41 0.55 3.19
N LYS A 83 3.78 1.02 2.13
CA LYS A 83 3.47 0.19 0.96
C LYS A 83 4.72 -0.38 0.30
N THR A 84 5.78 0.41 0.18
CA THR A 84 7.05 -0.08 -0.38
C THR A 84 7.64 -1.21 0.47
N MET A 85 7.57 -1.10 1.79
CA MET A 85 8.05 -2.12 2.72
C MET A 85 7.19 -3.40 2.65
N GLU A 86 5.86 -3.24 2.73
CA GLU A 86 4.90 -4.36 2.76
C GLU A 86 4.88 -5.15 1.44
N GLU A 87 4.95 -4.44 0.33
CA GLU A 87 4.78 -4.98 -1.02
C GLU A 87 6.11 -5.25 -1.74
N GLY A 88 7.23 -4.85 -1.15
CA GLY A 88 8.56 -5.03 -1.75
C GLY A 88 8.74 -4.25 -3.06
N TRP A 89 8.16 -3.06 -3.19
CA TRP A 89 8.17 -2.32 -4.45
C TRP A 89 9.56 -1.93 -4.92
N SER A 90 9.81 -2.15 -6.21
CA SER A 90 10.95 -1.56 -6.90
C SER A 90 10.77 -0.03 -7.00
N ARG A 91 11.86 0.67 -7.32
CA ARG A 91 11.82 2.11 -7.55
C ARG A 91 10.80 2.49 -8.64
N ASP A 92 10.78 1.76 -9.74
CA ASP A 92 9.91 2.06 -10.88
C ASP A 92 8.44 1.78 -10.54
N THR A 93 8.18 0.75 -9.74
CA THR A 93 6.84 0.45 -9.20
C THR A 93 6.36 1.56 -8.26
N LEU A 94 7.22 2.04 -7.34
CA LEU A 94 6.91 3.15 -6.46
C LEU A 94 6.56 4.42 -7.27
N LEU A 95 7.40 4.78 -8.25
CA LEU A 95 7.16 5.95 -9.09
C LEU A 95 5.84 5.85 -9.85
N ASN A 96 5.53 4.68 -10.41
CA ASN A 96 4.28 4.44 -11.11
C ASN A 96 3.06 4.68 -10.19
N PHE A 97 3.06 4.13 -8.96
CA PHE A 97 1.97 4.34 -8.01
C PHE A 97 1.88 5.78 -7.51
N MET A 98 3.02 6.46 -7.35
CA MET A 98 3.03 7.89 -7.03
C MET A 98 2.42 8.73 -8.16
N ASP A 99 2.73 8.41 -9.43
CA ASP A 99 2.21 9.11 -10.61
C ASP A 99 0.71 8.88 -10.81
N ASN A 100 0.25 7.68 -10.47
CA ASN A 100 -1.15 7.29 -10.57
C ASN A 100 -1.98 7.67 -9.32
N GLY A 101 -1.42 8.38 -8.35
CA GLY A 101 -2.13 8.89 -7.18
C GLY A 101 -2.74 7.79 -6.32
N LEU A 102 -1.99 6.71 -6.04
CA LEU A 102 -2.51 5.57 -5.26
C LEU A 102 -3.05 6.00 -3.89
N TYR A 103 -2.38 6.94 -3.22
CA TYR A 103 -2.80 7.44 -1.90
C TYR A 103 -4.23 7.99 -1.89
N GLU A 104 -4.65 8.62 -2.98
CA GLU A 104 -5.98 9.21 -3.13
C GLU A 104 -7.06 8.19 -3.46
N ARG A 105 -6.69 7.03 -4.02
CA ARG A 105 -7.62 6.02 -4.55
C ARG A 105 -7.81 4.81 -3.65
N GLU A 106 -6.79 4.41 -2.91
CA GLU A 106 -6.82 3.20 -2.09
C GLU A 106 -7.83 3.32 -0.96
N GLY A 107 -8.62 2.28 -0.75
CA GLY A 107 -9.66 2.24 0.27
C GLY A 107 -10.87 3.16 0.01
N LYS A 108 -10.98 3.80 -1.16
CA LYS A 108 -12.04 4.77 -1.46
C LYS A 108 -13.25 4.16 -2.16
N ALA A 109 -13.19 2.91 -2.60
CA ALA A 109 -14.30 2.28 -3.26
C ALA A 109 -15.55 2.24 -2.38
N LEU A 110 -16.70 2.53 -2.99
CA LEU A 110 -18.00 2.36 -2.35
C LEU A 110 -18.32 0.87 -2.26
N THR A 111 -18.34 0.34 -1.06
CA THR A 111 -18.54 -1.08 -0.81
C THR A 111 -19.66 -1.34 0.19
N ASN A 112 -20.09 -2.59 0.28
CA ASN A 112 -21.03 -3.05 1.31
C ASN A 112 -20.36 -3.98 2.34
N PHE A 113 -19.04 -3.99 2.39
CA PHE A 113 -18.26 -4.94 3.19
C PHE A 113 -18.58 -4.85 4.68
N THR A 114 -18.71 -3.64 5.24
CA THR A 114 -19.07 -3.42 6.65
C THR A 114 -20.39 -4.07 7.06
N ARG A 115 -21.28 -4.31 6.09
CA ARG A 115 -22.58 -4.96 6.32
C ARG A 115 -22.56 -6.46 6.06
N THR A 116 -21.63 -6.95 5.23
CA THR A 116 -21.63 -8.31 4.69
C THR A 116 -20.50 -9.18 5.19
N LEU A 117 -19.44 -8.57 5.73
CA LEU A 117 -18.23 -9.25 6.21
C LEU A 117 -17.99 -9.00 7.70
N PRO A 118 -17.30 -9.90 8.42
CA PRO A 118 -16.77 -9.63 9.76
C PRO A 118 -15.86 -8.38 9.73
N GLU A 119 -15.82 -7.62 10.83
CA GLU A 119 -15.13 -6.32 10.93
C GLU A 119 -13.67 -6.40 10.43
N THR A 120 -12.88 -7.33 10.93
CA THR A 120 -11.47 -7.50 10.54
C THR A 120 -11.28 -7.79 9.04
N THR A 121 -12.17 -8.58 8.45
CA THR A 121 -12.15 -8.92 7.01
C THR A 121 -12.68 -7.76 6.18
N SER A 122 -13.67 -7.03 6.69
CA SER A 122 -14.26 -5.85 6.05
C SER A 122 -13.21 -4.76 5.86
N ASP A 123 -12.45 -4.45 6.90
CA ASP A 123 -11.42 -3.40 6.85
C ASP A 123 -10.33 -3.75 5.85
N LEU A 124 -9.83 -4.99 5.87
CA LEU A 124 -8.85 -5.46 4.91
C LEU A 124 -9.39 -5.45 3.48
N ALA A 125 -10.64 -5.91 3.27
CA ALA A 125 -11.25 -5.89 1.95
C ALA A 125 -11.44 -4.46 1.44
N GLN A 126 -11.80 -3.52 2.31
CA GLN A 126 -11.94 -2.10 1.96
C GLN A 126 -10.58 -1.50 1.57
N GLU A 127 -9.52 -1.80 2.30
CA GLU A 127 -8.16 -1.32 1.99
C GLU A 127 -7.66 -1.82 0.63
N LEU A 128 -8.00 -3.04 0.25
CA LEU A 128 -7.59 -3.64 -1.03
C LEU A 128 -8.36 -3.10 -2.25
N THR A 129 -9.45 -2.35 -2.03
CA THR A 129 -10.25 -1.80 -3.15
C THR A 129 -9.81 -0.37 -3.47
N LYS A 130 -10.01 0.02 -4.73
CA LYS A 130 -9.63 1.35 -5.24
C LYS A 130 -10.80 2.02 -5.95
N ASP A 131 -10.82 3.34 -5.95
CA ASP A 131 -11.73 4.12 -6.76
C ASP A 131 -11.08 5.44 -7.18
N PRO A 132 -10.92 5.67 -8.49
CA PRO A 132 -11.09 4.71 -9.59
C PRO A 132 -9.91 3.74 -9.75
N TYR A 133 -10.11 2.61 -10.42
CA TYR A 133 -9.03 1.80 -10.96
C TYR A 133 -8.41 2.48 -12.17
N ASN A 134 -7.09 2.35 -12.32
CA ASN A 134 -6.36 2.93 -13.45
C ASN A 134 -6.09 1.89 -14.53
N PHE A 135 -6.80 1.98 -15.65
CA PHE A 135 -6.64 1.08 -16.79
C PHE A 135 -5.87 1.71 -17.96
N ALA A 136 -5.13 2.79 -17.73
CA ALA A 136 -4.33 3.44 -18.79
C ALA A 136 -3.32 2.50 -19.46
N PHE A 137 -2.86 1.47 -18.74
CA PHE A 137 -1.94 0.45 -19.26
C PHE A 137 -2.55 -0.39 -20.40
N THR A 138 -3.88 -0.39 -20.57
CA THR A 138 -4.54 -1.09 -21.69
C THR A 138 -4.27 -0.42 -23.03
N GLY A 139 -3.91 0.86 -23.04
CA GLY A 139 -3.67 1.64 -24.23
C GLY A 139 -4.91 1.90 -25.09
N ILE A 140 -6.12 1.62 -24.57
CA ILE A 140 -7.37 1.84 -25.31
C ILE A 140 -7.63 3.35 -25.39
N THR A 141 -7.64 3.88 -26.63
CA THR A 141 -7.86 5.30 -26.90
C THR A 141 -9.12 5.56 -27.75
N GLN A 142 -9.72 4.51 -28.31
CA GLN A 142 -10.91 4.58 -29.15
C GLN A 142 -12.14 4.06 -28.37
N PRO A 143 -13.36 4.37 -28.79
CA PRO A 143 -14.56 3.76 -28.23
C PRO A 143 -14.45 2.23 -28.23
N TYR A 144 -14.76 1.61 -27.11
CA TYR A 144 -14.59 0.17 -26.91
C TYR A 144 -15.84 -0.46 -26.28
N ASN A 145 -15.96 -1.76 -26.40
CA ASN A 145 -16.97 -2.57 -25.74
C ASN A 145 -16.36 -3.42 -24.61
N GLU A 146 -17.21 -4.09 -23.84
CA GLU A 146 -16.80 -4.95 -22.72
C GLU A 146 -15.78 -6.02 -23.13
N HIS A 147 -15.94 -6.61 -24.32
CA HIS A 147 -15.04 -7.64 -24.83
C HIS A 147 -13.63 -7.09 -25.11
N ILE A 148 -13.56 -5.94 -25.79
CA ILE A 148 -12.27 -5.26 -26.06
C ILE A 148 -11.56 -4.92 -24.75
N LEU A 149 -12.29 -4.43 -23.75
CA LEU A 149 -11.70 -4.11 -22.45
C LEU A 149 -11.20 -5.38 -21.74
N LYS A 150 -11.99 -6.46 -21.71
CA LYS A 150 -11.55 -7.75 -21.15
C LYS A 150 -10.27 -8.26 -21.80
N ASP A 151 -10.22 -8.27 -23.12
CA ASP A 151 -9.05 -8.77 -23.84
C ASP A 151 -7.81 -7.88 -23.60
N ALA A 152 -7.97 -6.57 -23.53
CA ALA A 152 -6.88 -5.65 -23.24
C ALA A 152 -6.36 -5.79 -21.79
N LEU A 153 -7.24 -6.00 -20.82
CA LEU A 153 -6.85 -6.29 -19.42
C LEU A 153 -6.03 -7.60 -19.35
N LEU A 154 -6.46 -8.64 -20.06
CA LEU A 154 -5.79 -9.92 -20.09
C LEU A 154 -4.49 -9.91 -20.89
N ALA A 155 -4.44 -9.16 -21.99
CA ALA A 155 -3.19 -8.96 -22.74
C ALA A 155 -2.11 -8.29 -21.87
N ASN A 156 -2.52 -7.50 -20.89
CA ASN A 156 -1.66 -6.81 -19.95
C ASN A 156 -1.83 -7.33 -18.50
N ILE A 157 -2.00 -8.65 -18.35
CA ILE A 157 -2.36 -9.26 -17.05
C ILE A 157 -1.40 -8.88 -15.91
N SER A 158 -0.11 -8.73 -16.19
CA SER A 158 0.87 -8.34 -15.18
C SER A 158 0.60 -6.93 -14.63
N GLN A 159 0.25 -5.99 -15.51
CA GLN A 159 -0.12 -4.63 -15.12
C GLN A 159 -1.48 -4.60 -14.42
N PHE A 160 -2.39 -5.45 -14.86
CA PHE A 160 -3.70 -5.59 -14.23
C PHE A 160 -3.57 -6.13 -12.80
N LEU A 161 -2.74 -7.15 -12.57
CA LEU A 161 -2.47 -7.68 -11.24
C LEU A 161 -1.80 -6.63 -10.33
N LEU A 162 -0.86 -5.84 -10.86
CA LEU A 162 -0.27 -4.71 -10.11
C LEU A 162 -1.32 -3.66 -9.74
N GLU A 163 -2.25 -3.36 -10.64
CA GLU A 163 -3.32 -2.41 -10.35
C GLU A 163 -4.33 -2.98 -9.34
N LEU A 164 -4.66 -4.27 -9.40
CA LEU A 164 -5.50 -4.91 -8.37
C LEU A 164 -4.83 -4.87 -7.00
N GLY A 165 -3.51 -5.06 -6.94
CA GLY A 165 -2.72 -5.05 -5.71
C GLY A 165 -2.23 -6.43 -5.31
N THR A 166 -1.63 -6.50 -4.12
CA THR A 166 -0.99 -7.72 -3.62
C THR A 166 -2.02 -8.80 -3.25
N GLY A 167 -1.59 -10.03 -3.43
CA GLY A 167 -2.36 -11.22 -3.07
C GLY A 167 -3.36 -11.66 -4.13
N PHE A 168 -3.51 -10.97 -5.25
CA PHE A 168 -4.38 -11.43 -6.33
C PHE A 168 -3.68 -12.43 -7.24
N ALA A 169 -4.35 -13.56 -7.46
CA ALA A 169 -3.96 -14.60 -8.41
C ALA A 169 -5.06 -14.77 -9.47
N TYR A 170 -4.67 -14.71 -10.74
CA TYR A 170 -5.61 -14.92 -11.85
C TYR A 170 -5.89 -16.41 -12.03
N ILE A 171 -7.19 -16.79 -12.08
CA ILE A 171 -7.64 -18.16 -12.27
C ILE A 171 -8.10 -18.39 -13.72
N GLY A 172 -8.92 -17.48 -14.28
CA GLY A 172 -9.41 -17.65 -15.63
C GLY A 172 -10.41 -16.60 -16.07
N LYS A 173 -10.64 -16.56 -17.40
CA LYS A 173 -11.70 -15.79 -18.04
C LYS A 173 -12.88 -16.69 -18.40
N GLU A 174 -14.07 -16.08 -18.50
CA GLU A 174 -15.30 -16.79 -18.89
C GLU A 174 -15.46 -18.12 -18.13
N TYR A 175 -15.20 -18.03 -16.81
CA TYR A 175 -15.18 -19.19 -15.94
C TYR A 175 -16.60 -19.75 -15.79
N ARG A 176 -16.79 -21.01 -16.22
CA ARG A 176 -18.09 -21.64 -16.22
C ARG A 176 -18.47 -22.10 -14.80
N LEU A 177 -19.60 -21.62 -14.33
CA LEU A 177 -20.26 -22.09 -13.10
C LEU A 177 -21.54 -22.83 -13.46
N GLN A 178 -21.69 -24.02 -12.91
CA GLN A 178 -22.94 -24.78 -12.99
C GLN A 178 -23.67 -24.69 -11.65
N ILE A 179 -24.84 -24.08 -11.66
CA ILE A 179 -25.71 -23.96 -10.46
C ILE A 179 -27.01 -24.70 -10.76
N GLY A 180 -27.07 -25.96 -10.30
CA GLY A 180 -28.16 -26.85 -10.66
C GLY A 180 -28.16 -27.15 -12.17
N GLN A 181 -29.26 -26.82 -12.85
CA GLN A 181 -29.37 -26.97 -14.31
C GLN A 181 -29.01 -25.69 -15.09
N LYS A 182 -28.62 -24.60 -14.40
CA LYS A 182 -28.29 -23.34 -15.04
C LYS A 182 -26.78 -23.17 -15.13
N GLU A 183 -26.33 -22.74 -16.29
CA GLU A 183 -24.94 -22.32 -16.52
C GLU A 183 -24.83 -20.82 -16.38
N LYS A 184 -23.75 -20.36 -15.74
CA LYS A 184 -23.34 -18.96 -15.62
C LYS A 184 -21.88 -18.86 -15.98
N PHE A 185 -21.49 -17.74 -16.52
CA PHE A 185 -20.10 -17.44 -16.85
C PHE A 185 -19.66 -16.20 -16.08
N ILE A 186 -18.53 -16.32 -15.42
CA ILE A 186 -17.86 -15.22 -14.74
C ILE A 186 -16.87 -14.61 -15.73
N ASP A 187 -16.92 -13.30 -15.95
CA ASP A 187 -16.02 -12.63 -16.89
C ASP A 187 -14.56 -12.88 -16.55
N LEU A 188 -14.15 -12.54 -15.30
CA LEU A 188 -12.80 -12.77 -14.81
C LEU A 188 -12.87 -13.31 -13.38
N LEU A 189 -12.18 -14.41 -13.12
CA LEU A 189 -12.09 -15.03 -11.80
C LEU A 189 -10.67 -14.90 -11.27
N PHE A 190 -10.57 -14.40 -10.05
CA PHE A 190 -9.33 -14.30 -9.28
C PHE A 190 -9.49 -15.00 -7.93
N TYR A 191 -8.38 -15.24 -7.26
CA TYR A 191 -8.31 -15.60 -5.85
C TYR A 191 -7.46 -14.57 -5.13
N ASN A 192 -7.90 -14.11 -3.96
CA ASN A 192 -7.11 -13.23 -3.12
C ASN A 192 -6.57 -14.01 -1.93
N LEU A 193 -5.24 -14.10 -1.84
CA LEU A 193 -4.52 -14.85 -0.82
C LEU A 193 -4.70 -14.24 0.58
N ASN A 194 -4.75 -12.92 0.67
CA ASN A 194 -4.85 -12.21 1.95
C ASN A 194 -6.24 -12.38 2.58
N LEU A 195 -7.27 -12.35 1.74
CA LEU A 195 -8.67 -12.55 2.14
C LEU A 195 -9.08 -14.01 2.13
N SER A 196 -8.25 -14.91 1.57
CA SER A 196 -8.55 -16.34 1.38
C SER A 196 -9.90 -16.59 0.68
N CYS A 197 -10.21 -15.78 -0.35
CA CYS A 197 -11.50 -15.86 -1.05
C CYS A 197 -11.35 -15.71 -2.56
N TYR A 198 -12.38 -16.19 -3.28
CA TYR A 198 -12.53 -15.91 -4.70
C TYR A 198 -13.04 -14.50 -4.92
N VAL A 199 -12.50 -13.83 -5.92
CA VAL A 199 -12.91 -12.50 -6.36
C VAL A 199 -13.43 -12.60 -7.78
N VAL A 200 -14.69 -12.24 -7.95
CA VAL A 200 -15.37 -12.19 -9.25
C VAL A 200 -15.34 -10.75 -9.76
N ILE A 201 -14.84 -10.57 -10.96
CA ILE A 201 -14.84 -9.28 -11.63
C ILE A 201 -15.72 -9.39 -12.89
N GLU A 202 -16.79 -8.61 -12.89
CA GLU A 202 -17.66 -8.42 -14.04
C GLU A 202 -17.27 -7.12 -14.73
N VAL A 203 -17.02 -7.17 -16.03
CA VAL A 203 -16.64 -6.00 -16.82
C VAL A 203 -17.88 -5.40 -17.44
N LYS A 204 -18.20 -4.16 -17.05
CA LYS A 204 -19.32 -3.38 -17.59
C LYS A 204 -18.82 -2.04 -18.11
N ILE A 205 -19.42 -1.59 -19.20
CA ILE A 205 -19.23 -0.24 -19.73
C ILE A 205 -20.44 0.57 -19.27
N GLY A 206 -20.19 1.68 -18.56
CA GLY A 206 -21.24 2.63 -18.18
C GLY A 206 -21.84 3.30 -19.41
N GLU A 207 -23.13 3.63 -19.36
CA GLU A 207 -23.81 4.49 -20.33
C GLU A 207 -23.33 5.94 -20.23
#